data_e55000341378fe8170e6ca628f2dfea9
#
_entry.id   e55000341378fe8170e6ca628f2dfea9
#
_cell.length_a   1.000
_cell.length_b   1.000
_cell.length_c   1.000
_cell.angle_alpha   90.00
_cell.angle_beta   90.00
_cell.angle_gamma   90.00
#
_symmetry.space_group_name_H-M   'P 1'
#
loop_
_entity.id
_entity.type
_entity.pdbx_description
1 polymer ?
#
loop_
_entity_poly.entity_id
_entity_poly.type
_entity_poly.pdbx_seq_one_letter_code
_entity_poly.pdbx_strand_id
1 'polypeptide(L)'
;MSDESNGSTPGESRSVSRRDLLSGTAAALAAAAVTGTPARLLASTDDWRVDLSPPRQAGNGSMLGVPFEKHATVRIAIVGTGLRGSSVLGELLAIEGVEITALADIVPEKAQRAADRVVKAGRKAPALYTNGERDFERLVQRDDIDFVYTATPWPWHTPVVLAAMRAGKHAGSEVPIALSVDQCWELVDTSEKMKRH
;
A
#
# COMPACT_ATOMS: atom_id res chain seq x y z
N MET A 1 -41.84 57.99 15.36
CA MET A 1 -41.93 56.64 14.83
C MET A 1 -40.51 56.17 14.62
N SER A 2 -40.10 55.36 15.55
CA SER A 2 -38.71 54.93 15.80
C SER A 2 -38.39 53.73 14.94
N ASP A 3 -37.25 53.76 14.26
CA ASP A 3 -36.71 52.61 13.55
C ASP A 3 -35.40 52.23 14.19
N GLU A 4 -35.39 51.08 14.86
CA GLU A 4 -34.21 50.49 15.51
C GLU A 4 -33.58 49.50 14.56
N SER A 5 -32.45 49.91 13.98
CA SER A 5 -31.59 48.99 13.20
C SER A 5 -30.68 48.19 14.14
N ASN A 6 -30.95 46.89 14.21
CA ASN A 6 -30.18 45.90 14.93
C ASN A 6 -28.92 45.55 14.14
N GLY A 7 -27.78 46.02 14.59
CA GLY A 7 -26.47 45.73 14.02
C GLY A 7 -25.85 44.51 14.65
N SER A 8 -25.87 43.37 13.95
CA SER A 8 -25.15 42.15 14.34
C SER A 8 -23.66 42.29 13.98
N THR A 9 -22.78 42.34 14.95
CA THR A 9 -21.33 42.27 14.79
C THR A 9 -20.92 40.84 14.40
N PRO A 10 -20.06 40.67 13.39
CA PRO A 10 -19.50 39.34 13.07
C PRO A 10 -18.54 38.90 14.18
N GLY A 11 -18.72 37.68 14.69
CA GLY A 11 -17.84 37.07 15.68
C GLY A 11 -16.42 36.90 15.17
N GLU A 12 -15.48 37.48 15.87
CA GLU A 12 -14.03 37.24 15.66
C GLU A 12 -13.72 35.75 15.88
N SER A 13 -13.27 35.10 14.80
CA SER A 13 -12.67 33.78 14.90
C SER A 13 -11.31 33.88 15.60
N ARG A 14 -11.25 33.55 16.89
CA ARG A 14 -9.98 33.42 17.60
C ARG A 14 -9.16 32.29 17.00
N SER A 15 -8.10 32.62 16.29
CA SER A 15 -7.10 31.66 15.87
C SER A 15 -6.33 31.15 17.10
N VAL A 16 -6.46 29.88 17.41
CA VAL A 16 -5.70 29.22 18.49
C VAL A 16 -4.26 29.03 18.03
N SER A 17 -3.30 29.61 18.76
CA SER A 17 -1.88 29.46 18.42
C SER A 17 -1.38 28.05 18.79
N ARG A 18 -0.31 27.58 18.10
CA ARG A 18 0.35 26.30 18.44
C ARG A 18 0.82 26.25 19.92
N ARG A 19 1.15 27.41 20.49
CA ARG A 19 1.59 27.53 21.88
C ARG A 19 0.42 27.32 22.85
N ASP A 20 -0.76 27.85 22.51
CA ASP A 20 -1.98 27.67 23.30
C ASP A 20 -2.46 26.22 23.30
N LEU A 21 -2.30 25.54 22.15
CA LEU A 21 -2.61 24.11 22.03
C LEU A 21 -1.70 23.26 22.92
N LEU A 22 -0.39 23.53 22.91
CA LEU A 22 0.59 22.77 23.70
C LEU A 22 0.48 23.06 25.21
N SER A 23 0.20 24.27 25.60
CA SER A 23 -0.01 24.63 27.02
C SER A 23 -1.33 24.07 27.57
N GLY A 24 -2.38 24.02 26.75
CA GLY A 24 -3.66 23.40 27.12
C GLY A 24 -3.57 21.90 27.35
N THR A 25 -2.83 21.19 26.49
CA THR A 25 -2.60 19.74 26.64
C THR A 25 -1.72 19.41 27.84
N ALA A 26 -0.69 20.21 28.13
CA ALA A 26 0.17 20.00 29.29
C ALA A 26 -0.58 20.21 30.63
N ALA A 27 -1.41 21.22 30.71
CA ALA A 27 -2.25 21.49 31.90
C ALA A 27 -3.28 20.36 32.12
N ALA A 28 -3.88 19.82 31.05
CA ALA A 28 -4.85 18.72 31.16
C ALA A 28 -4.18 17.41 31.60
N LEU A 29 -2.95 17.12 31.12
CA LEU A 29 -2.17 15.95 31.56
C LEU A 29 -1.73 16.05 33.03
N ALA A 30 -1.35 17.26 33.49
CA ALA A 30 -1.00 17.49 34.90
C ALA A 30 -2.22 17.32 35.84
N ALA A 31 -3.39 17.79 35.44
CA ALA A 31 -4.65 17.62 36.20
C ALA A 31 -5.05 16.13 36.32
N ALA A 32 -4.89 15.35 35.26
CA ALA A 32 -5.18 13.93 35.26
C ALA A 32 -4.27 13.13 36.19
N ALA A 33 -3.00 13.51 36.30
CA ALA A 33 -2.04 12.88 37.20
C ALA A 33 -2.34 13.10 38.69
N VAL A 34 -2.93 14.26 39.05
CA VAL A 34 -3.29 14.61 40.43
C VAL A 34 -4.59 13.96 40.91
N THR A 35 -5.52 13.74 39.98
CA THR A 35 -6.87 13.24 40.32
C THR A 35 -7.03 11.72 40.20
N GLY A 36 -5.98 11.00 39.78
CA GLY A 36 -6.06 9.54 39.58
C GLY A 36 -7.05 9.12 38.49
N THR A 37 -7.53 10.06 37.67
CA THR A 37 -8.46 9.78 36.60
C THR A 37 -7.72 9.10 35.46
N PRO A 38 -8.15 7.92 35.00
CA PRO A 38 -7.47 7.23 33.92
C PRO A 38 -7.44 8.09 32.66
N ALA A 39 -6.34 8.07 31.95
CA ALA A 39 -6.05 8.86 30.73
C ALA A 39 -7.13 8.79 29.62
N ARG A 40 -8.17 8.02 29.82
CA ARG A 40 -9.34 7.86 28.95
C ARG A 40 -10.19 9.13 28.77
N LEU A 41 -10.02 10.14 29.66
CA LEU A 41 -10.85 11.37 29.63
C LEU A 41 -10.32 12.45 28.67
N LEU A 42 -9.18 12.23 28.03
CA LEU A 42 -8.57 13.21 27.09
C LEU A 42 -8.80 12.85 25.61
N ALA A 43 -9.47 11.75 25.31
CA ALA A 43 -9.89 11.44 23.96
C ALA A 43 -11.14 12.27 23.66
N SER A 44 -10.99 13.40 22.98
CA SER A 44 -12.10 14.12 22.40
C SER A 44 -12.84 13.23 21.41
N THR A 45 -14.13 13.45 21.31
CA THR A 45 -15.12 12.62 20.64
C THR A 45 -15.06 12.70 19.11
N ASP A 46 -13.94 13.05 18.54
CA ASP A 46 -13.82 13.24 17.10
C ASP A 46 -13.48 11.94 16.37
N ASP A 47 -14.06 11.79 15.24
CA ASP A 47 -14.24 10.65 14.32
C ASP A 47 -12.93 9.95 13.82
N TRP A 48 -11.76 10.26 14.41
CA TRP A 48 -10.47 9.62 14.09
C TRP A 48 -10.10 8.47 15.06
N ARG A 49 -11.06 7.93 15.81
CA ARG A 49 -10.80 6.77 16.64
C ARG A 49 -10.25 5.65 15.77
N VAL A 50 -8.96 5.46 15.85
CA VAL A 50 -8.38 4.16 15.48
C VAL A 50 -9.07 3.14 16.34
N ASP A 51 -9.83 2.23 15.74
CA ASP A 51 -10.39 1.09 16.46
C ASP A 51 -9.20 0.27 16.97
N LEU A 52 -8.93 0.43 18.26
CA LEU A 52 -7.94 -0.35 18.99
C LEU A 52 -8.51 -1.70 19.43
N SER A 53 -9.48 -2.24 18.70
CA SER A 53 -9.91 -3.62 18.88
C SER A 53 -8.68 -4.51 19.07
N PRO A 54 -8.73 -5.47 20.00
CA PRO A 54 -7.58 -6.32 20.24
C PRO A 54 -7.09 -6.88 18.90
N PRO A 55 -5.78 -6.93 18.71
CA PRO A 55 -5.22 -7.42 17.45
C PRO A 55 -5.87 -8.76 17.15
N ARG A 56 -6.37 -8.92 15.94
CA ARG A 56 -6.89 -10.18 15.45
C ARG A 56 -5.91 -11.27 15.85
N GLN A 57 -6.40 -12.34 16.48
CA GLN A 57 -5.56 -13.47 16.80
C GLN A 57 -4.91 -13.93 15.49
N ALA A 58 -3.59 -13.91 15.44
CA ALA A 58 -2.85 -14.41 14.29
C ALA A 58 -3.38 -15.82 14.00
N GLY A 59 -3.82 -16.05 12.75
CA GLY A 59 -4.24 -17.38 12.32
C GLY A 59 -3.08 -18.37 12.50
N ASN A 60 -3.38 -19.65 12.55
CA ASN A 60 -2.38 -20.72 12.69
C ASN A 60 -1.48 -20.80 11.46
N GLY A 61 -0.74 -19.76 11.13
CA GLY A 61 0.02 -19.79 9.90
C GLY A 61 0.82 -18.54 9.58
N SER A 62 1.19 -17.75 10.61
CA SER A 62 2.00 -16.57 10.40
C SER A 62 3.16 -16.81 9.45
N MET A 63 3.31 -15.91 8.48
CA MET A 63 4.45 -15.89 7.55
C MET A 63 5.65 -15.12 8.10
N LEU A 64 5.54 -14.60 9.32
CA LEU A 64 6.64 -13.90 9.97
C LEU A 64 7.82 -14.84 10.23
N GLY A 65 8.99 -14.51 9.69
CA GLY A 65 10.20 -15.33 9.82
C GLY A 65 10.24 -16.58 8.92
N VAL A 66 9.23 -16.81 8.08
CA VAL A 66 9.28 -17.88 7.08
C VAL A 66 10.20 -17.44 5.94
N PRO A 67 11.26 -18.21 5.60
CA PRO A 67 12.15 -17.84 4.51
C PRO A 67 11.48 -18.03 3.14
N PHE A 68 11.92 -17.26 2.16
CA PHE A 68 11.59 -17.53 0.76
C PHE A 68 12.21 -18.85 0.28
N GLU A 69 11.54 -19.49 -0.66
CA GLU A 69 12.08 -20.64 -1.38
C GLU A 69 13.34 -20.21 -2.18
N LYS A 70 14.35 -21.09 -2.20
CA LYS A 70 15.58 -20.77 -2.95
C LYS A 70 15.42 -21.14 -4.42
N HIS A 71 15.60 -20.17 -5.29
CA HIS A 71 15.63 -20.34 -6.74
C HIS A 71 17.00 -19.96 -7.30
N ALA A 72 17.52 -20.72 -8.27
CA ALA A 72 18.71 -20.32 -9.01
C ALA A 72 18.42 -19.09 -9.89
N THR A 73 17.19 -18.97 -10.37
CA THR A 73 16.67 -17.81 -11.10
C THR A 73 15.30 -17.45 -10.55
N VAL A 74 15.12 -16.20 -10.18
CA VAL A 74 13.81 -15.65 -9.75
C VAL A 74 13.12 -15.03 -10.97
N ARG A 75 11.96 -15.59 -11.33
CA ARG A 75 11.17 -15.15 -12.48
C ARG A 75 10.15 -14.11 -12.04
N ILE A 76 10.31 -12.90 -12.53
CA ILE A 76 9.56 -11.74 -12.07
C ILE A 76 8.62 -11.22 -13.14
N ALA A 77 7.40 -10.89 -12.75
CA ALA A 77 6.48 -10.07 -13.53
C ALA A 77 6.32 -8.68 -12.91
N ILE A 78 6.19 -7.65 -13.76
CA ILE A 78 5.94 -6.27 -13.32
C ILE A 78 4.59 -5.82 -13.85
N VAL A 79 3.74 -5.33 -12.94
CA VAL A 79 2.44 -4.73 -13.24
C VAL A 79 2.53 -3.22 -13.02
N GLY A 80 2.33 -2.46 -14.09
CA GLY A 80 2.57 -1.02 -14.14
C GLY A 80 4.03 -0.70 -14.54
N THR A 81 4.22 -0.30 -15.80
CA THR A 81 5.54 0.03 -16.39
C THR A 81 5.70 1.54 -16.60
N GLY A 82 4.98 2.34 -15.81
CA GLY A 82 5.12 3.80 -15.77
C GLY A 82 6.49 4.24 -15.24
N LEU A 83 6.57 5.47 -14.73
CA LEU A 83 7.83 6.05 -14.26
C LEU A 83 8.49 5.15 -13.19
N ARG A 84 7.75 4.79 -12.14
CA ARG A 84 8.29 3.99 -11.04
C ARG A 84 8.57 2.53 -11.45
N GLY A 85 7.63 1.87 -12.14
CA GLY A 85 7.86 0.50 -12.63
C GLY A 85 9.04 0.39 -13.59
N SER A 86 9.26 1.42 -14.42
CA SER A 86 10.46 1.49 -15.30
C SER A 86 11.76 1.67 -14.52
N SER A 87 11.74 2.40 -13.38
CA SER A 87 12.91 2.52 -12.51
C SER A 87 13.26 1.16 -11.90
N VAL A 88 12.27 0.51 -11.27
CA VAL A 88 12.45 -0.82 -10.65
C VAL A 88 12.89 -1.86 -11.68
N LEU A 89 12.32 -1.85 -12.89
CA LEU A 89 12.79 -2.70 -13.97
C LEU A 89 14.30 -2.52 -14.23
N GLY A 90 14.79 -1.27 -14.24
CA GLY A 90 16.22 -0.99 -14.40
C GLY A 90 17.08 -1.57 -13.28
N GLU A 91 16.61 -1.48 -12.05
CA GLU A 91 17.28 -2.06 -10.88
C GLU A 91 17.31 -3.59 -10.94
N LEU A 92 16.18 -4.22 -11.28
CA LEU A 92 16.06 -5.68 -11.39
C LEU A 92 16.94 -6.25 -12.53
N LEU A 93 17.08 -5.56 -13.64
CA LEU A 93 17.94 -5.99 -14.75
C LEU A 93 19.43 -6.04 -14.39
N ALA A 94 19.86 -5.29 -13.36
CA ALA A 94 21.23 -5.29 -12.86
C ALA A 94 21.52 -6.46 -11.88
N ILE A 95 20.49 -7.20 -11.45
CA ILE A 95 20.64 -8.30 -10.49
C ILE A 95 20.86 -9.60 -11.24
N GLU A 96 21.91 -10.35 -10.87
CA GLU A 96 22.12 -11.70 -11.36
C GLU A 96 21.04 -12.66 -10.85
N GLY A 97 20.67 -13.66 -11.66
CA GLY A 97 19.63 -14.62 -11.27
C GLY A 97 18.21 -14.07 -11.29
N VAL A 98 17.99 -12.89 -11.87
CA VAL A 98 16.64 -12.33 -12.11
C VAL A 98 16.28 -12.45 -13.59
N GLU A 99 15.08 -12.92 -13.89
CA GLU A 99 14.49 -12.95 -15.24
C GLU A 99 13.14 -12.21 -15.21
N ILE A 100 12.94 -11.29 -16.16
CA ILE A 100 11.66 -10.61 -16.35
C ILE A 100 10.84 -11.39 -17.36
N THR A 101 9.82 -12.12 -16.92
CA THR A 101 9.05 -13.03 -17.77
C THR A 101 7.78 -12.42 -18.32
N ALA A 102 7.21 -11.43 -17.63
CA ALA A 102 5.99 -10.75 -18.08
C ALA A 102 5.93 -9.29 -17.61
N LEU A 103 5.26 -8.45 -18.41
CA LEU A 103 5.00 -7.04 -18.12
C LEU A 103 3.53 -6.74 -18.40
N ALA A 104 2.87 -5.99 -17.50
CA ALA A 104 1.52 -5.50 -17.71
C ALA A 104 1.45 -3.98 -17.58
N ASP A 105 0.75 -3.34 -18.50
CA ASP A 105 0.39 -1.90 -18.42
C ASP A 105 -0.88 -1.67 -19.26
N ILE A 106 -1.74 -0.76 -18.82
CA ILE A 106 -2.93 -0.35 -19.58
C ILE A 106 -2.59 0.44 -20.85
N VAL A 107 -1.35 0.97 -20.92
CA VAL A 107 -0.82 1.70 -22.08
C VAL A 107 0.18 0.80 -22.80
N PRO A 108 -0.21 0.21 -23.95
CA PRO A 108 0.63 -0.76 -24.66
C PRO A 108 2.04 -0.27 -24.97
N GLU A 109 2.18 1.01 -25.30
CA GLU A 109 3.47 1.61 -25.64
C GLU A 109 4.42 1.68 -24.43
N LYS A 110 3.88 1.76 -23.20
CA LYS A 110 4.71 1.70 -21.98
C LYS A 110 5.23 0.29 -21.76
N ALA A 111 4.35 -0.71 -21.88
CA ALA A 111 4.73 -2.11 -21.79
C ALA A 111 5.77 -2.48 -22.84
N GLN A 112 5.59 -2.03 -24.08
CA GLN A 112 6.52 -2.29 -25.16
C GLN A 112 7.91 -1.65 -24.91
N ARG A 113 7.94 -0.37 -24.51
CA ARG A 113 9.23 0.29 -24.16
C ARG A 113 9.96 -0.43 -23.01
N ALA A 114 9.22 -0.96 -22.04
CA ALA A 114 9.80 -1.74 -20.96
C ALA A 114 10.37 -3.07 -21.47
N ALA A 115 9.66 -3.77 -22.37
CA ALA A 115 10.13 -4.99 -23.01
C ALA A 115 11.39 -4.76 -23.87
N ASP A 116 11.42 -3.67 -24.63
CA ASP A 116 12.60 -3.30 -25.44
C ASP A 116 13.84 -3.09 -24.56
N ARG A 117 13.66 -2.54 -23.34
CA ARG A 117 14.76 -2.40 -22.38
C ARG A 117 15.26 -3.76 -21.88
N VAL A 118 14.38 -4.72 -21.64
CA VAL A 118 14.74 -6.09 -21.26
C VAL A 118 15.59 -6.74 -22.35
N VAL A 119 15.14 -6.65 -23.61
CA VAL A 119 15.84 -7.19 -24.77
C VAL A 119 17.20 -6.48 -24.98
N LYS A 120 17.23 -5.14 -24.85
CA LYS A 120 18.48 -4.37 -24.95
C LYS A 120 19.50 -4.75 -23.87
N ALA A 121 19.04 -5.20 -22.70
CA ALA A 121 19.90 -5.73 -21.64
C ALA A 121 20.38 -7.18 -21.91
N GLY A 122 20.12 -7.74 -23.09
CA GLY A 122 20.53 -9.08 -23.48
C GLY A 122 19.66 -10.19 -22.86
N ARG A 123 18.48 -9.85 -22.33
CA ARG A 123 17.55 -10.81 -21.74
C ARG A 123 16.45 -11.22 -22.73
N LYS A 124 15.78 -12.34 -22.45
CA LYS A 124 14.64 -12.79 -23.26
C LYS A 124 13.48 -11.79 -23.21
N ALA A 125 12.81 -11.61 -24.36
CA ALA A 125 11.63 -10.74 -24.42
C ALA A 125 10.51 -11.26 -23.50
N PRO A 126 9.97 -10.41 -22.59
CA PRO A 126 8.87 -10.77 -21.73
C PRO A 126 7.54 -10.82 -22.48
N ALA A 127 6.59 -11.57 -21.97
CA ALA A 127 5.21 -11.52 -22.47
C ALA A 127 4.52 -10.20 -22.03
N LEU A 128 3.69 -9.63 -22.91
CA LEU A 128 2.98 -8.38 -22.65
C LEU A 128 1.50 -8.62 -22.36
N TYR A 129 0.99 -7.91 -21.37
CA TYR A 129 -0.41 -7.93 -20.92
C TYR A 129 -0.93 -6.50 -20.93
N THR A 130 -1.71 -6.16 -21.95
CA THR A 130 -2.13 -4.78 -22.24
C THR A 130 -3.63 -4.65 -22.53
N ASN A 131 -4.43 -5.67 -22.20
CA ASN A 131 -5.85 -5.72 -22.50
C ASN A 131 -6.71 -5.09 -21.38
N GLY A 132 -6.28 -3.96 -20.84
CA GLY A 132 -7.01 -3.20 -19.84
C GLY A 132 -6.51 -3.41 -18.40
N GLU A 133 -7.23 -2.78 -17.46
CA GLU A 133 -6.80 -2.65 -16.07
C GLU A 133 -6.67 -3.98 -15.32
N ARG A 134 -7.41 -5.00 -15.76
CA ARG A 134 -7.44 -6.31 -15.09
C ARG A 134 -6.65 -7.40 -15.83
N ASP A 135 -5.88 -7.06 -16.86
CA ASP A 135 -5.10 -8.06 -17.61
C ASP A 135 -4.00 -8.72 -16.76
N PHE A 136 -3.65 -8.10 -15.63
CA PHE A 136 -2.76 -8.72 -14.63
C PHE A 136 -3.35 -10.03 -14.06
N GLU A 137 -4.67 -10.22 -14.06
CA GLU A 137 -5.30 -11.47 -13.60
C GLU A 137 -4.94 -12.66 -14.50
N ARG A 138 -4.76 -12.43 -15.80
CA ARG A 138 -4.25 -13.44 -16.73
C ARG A 138 -2.74 -13.64 -16.55
N LEU A 139 -2.01 -12.57 -16.30
CA LEU A 139 -0.57 -12.60 -16.08
C LEU A 139 -0.22 -13.51 -14.89
N VAL A 140 -0.90 -13.37 -13.75
CA VAL A 140 -0.59 -14.13 -12.54
C VAL A 140 -0.90 -15.63 -12.67
N GLN A 141 -1.67 -16.06 -13.67
CA GLN A 141 -1.95 -17.49 -13.92
C GLN A 141 -0.79 -18.24 -14.59
N ARG A 142 0.27 -17.55 -14.99
CA ARG A 142 1.42 -18.21 -15.64
C ARG A 142 2.21 -19.03 -14.63
N ASP A 143 2.72 -20.19 -15.05
CA ASP A 143 3.54 -21.08 -14.23
C ASP A 143 5.02 -20.67 -14.20
N ASP A 144 5.44 -19.78 -15.08
CA ASP A 144 6.80 -19.27 -15.19
C ASP A 144 7.01 -17.93 -14.48
N ILE A 145 6.26 -17.68 -13.41
CA ILE A 145 6.39 -16.50 -12.53
C ILE A 145 6.52 -16.99 -11.09
N ASP A 146 7.54 -16.51 -10.38
CA ASP A 146 7.75 -16.76 -8.96
C ASP A 146 7.32 -15.55 -8.12
N PHE A 147 7.51 -14.34 -8.67
CA PHE A 147 7.26 -13.08 -7.96
C PHE A 147 6.58 -12.05 -8.86
N VAL A 148 5.57 -11.36 -8.34
CA VAL A 148 4.87 -10.27 -9.02
C VAL A 148 5.14 -8.97 -8.28
N TYR A 149 5.63 -7.96 -9.00
CA TYR A 149 5.82 -6.62 -8.46
C TYR A 149 4.82 -5.65 -9.08
N THR A 150 4.16 -4.82 -8.25
CA THR A 150 3.24 -3.80 -8.74
C THR A 150 3.71 -2.38 -8.45
N ALA A 151 3.68 -1.53 -9.49
CA ALA A 151 3.92 -0.09 -9.45
C ALA A 151 2.79 0.65 -10.18
N THR A 152 1.58 0.19 -10.00
CA THR A 152 0.34 0.77 -10.52
C THR A 152 -0.10 1.99 -9.69
N PRO A 153 -1.17 2.71 -10.04
CA PRO A 153 -1.83 3.64 -9.11
C PRO A 153 -2.31 2.93 -7.84
N TRP A 154 -2.30 3.64 -6.72
CA TRP A 154 -2.55 3.12 -5.36
C TRP A 154 -3.75 2.17 -5.21
N PRO A 155 -4.94 2.45 -5.81
CA PRO A 155 -6.09 1.55 -5.68
C PRO A 155 -5.86 0.14 -6.22
N TRP A 156 -4.87 -0.05 -7.08
CA TRP A 156 -4.55 -1.33 -7.70
C TRP A 156 -3.46 -2.14 -6.96
N HIS A 157 -2.75 -1.54 -5.99
CA HIS A 157 -1.70 -2.26 -5.27
C HIS A 157 -2.23 -3.50 -4.57
N THR A 158 -3.21 -3.33 -3.67
CA THR A 158 -3.83 -4.47 -2.96
C THR A 158 -4.44 -5.51 -3.91
N PRO A 159 -5.27 -5.15 -4.91
CA PRO A 159 -5.83 -6.13 -5.85
C PRO A 159 -4.78 -6.97 -6.59
N VAL A 160 -3.70 -6.35 -7.06
CA VAL A 160 -2.62 -7.07 -7.77
C VAL A 160 -1.89 -8.03 -6.83
N VAL A 161 -1.51 -7.56 -5.63
CA VAL A 161 -0.82 -8.39 -4.63
C VAL A 161 -1.68 -9.59 -4.22
N LEU A 162 -2.96 -9.38 -3.94
CA LEU A 162 -3.90 -10.45 -3.59
C LEU A 162 -4.05 -11.47 -4.73
N ALA A 163 -4.18 -11.00 -5.97
CA ALA A 163 -4.28 -11.88 -7.13
C ALA A 163 -3.02 -12.74 -7.29
N ALA A 164 -1.84 -12.15 -7.13
CA ALA A 164 -0.57 -12.87 -7.21
C ALA A 164 -0.45 -13.94 -6.11
N MET A 165 -0.71 -13.59 -4.85
CA MET A 165 -0.65 -14.55 -3.74
C MET A 165 -1.68 -15.67 -3.90
N ARG A 166 -2.91 -15.38 -4.32
CA ARG A 166 -3.96 -16.38 -4.60
C ARG A 166 -3.59 -17.32 -5.75
N ALA A 167 -2.80 -16.84 -6.70
CA ALA A 167 -2.24 -17.66 -7.79
C ALA A 167 -0.93 -18.39 -7.38
N GLY A 168 -0.57 -18.38 -6.08
CA GLY A 168 0.60 -19.08 -5.56
C GLY A 168 1.94 -18.39 -5.82
N LYS A 169 1.93 -17.08 -6.14
CA LYS A 169 3.15 -16.29 -6.37
C LYS A 169 3.46 -15.45 -5.13
N HIS A 170 4.73 -15.15 -4.91
CA HIS A 170 5.10 -14.07 -4.00
C HIS A 170 4.79 -12.73 -4.65
N ALA A 171 4.59 -11.69 -3.84
CA ALA A 171 4.25 -10.37 -4.36
C ALA A 171 4.93 -9.23 -3.59
N GLY A 172 5.20 -8.16 -4.29
CA GLY A 172 5.67 -6.90 -3.73
C GLY A 172 4.96 -5.73 -4.37
N SER A 173 4.86 -4.64 -3.64
CA SER A 173 4.17 -3.43 -4.08
C SER A 173 4.96 -2.18 -3.75
N GLU A 174 4.76 -1.14 -4.57
CA GLU A 174 5.05 0.22 -4.15
C GLU A 174 4.15 0.65 -3.00
N VAL A 175 4.53 1.71 -2.34
CA VAL A 175 3.78 2.29 -1.22
C VAL A 175 2.71 3.29 -1.71
N PRO A 176 1.58 3.34 -1.02
CA PRO A 176 1.09 2.46 0.05
C PRO A 176 0.55 1.13 -0.51
N ILE A 177 0.82 0.02 0.16
CA ILE A 177 0.31 -1.29 -0.27
C ILE A 177 -1.21 -1.43 -0.09
N ALA A 178 -1.77 -0.70 0.87
CA ALA A 178 -3.19 -0.72 1.22
C ALA A 178 -3.70 0.70 1.49
N LEU A 179 -4.99 0.95 1.24
CA LEU A 179 -5.68 2.22 1.47
C LEU A 179 -6.68 2.16 2.64
N SER A 180 -6.87 0.99 3.23
CA SER A 180 -7.73 0.78 4.41
C SER A 180 -7.16 -0.31 5.31
N VAL A 181 -7.63 -0.32 6.56
CA VAL A 181 -7.26 -1.36 7.54
C VAL A 181 -7.77 -2.73 7.10
N ASP A 182 -8.95 -2.79 6.49
CA ASP A 182 -9.51 -4.05 5.97
C ASP A 182 -8.61 -4.66 4.89
N GLN A 183 -8.08 -3.83 3.98
CA GLN A 183 -7.10 -4.28 2.99
C GLN A 183 -5.81 -4.80 3.63
N CYS A 184 -5.34 -4.17 4.71
CA CYS A 184 -4.17 -4.67 5.44
C CYS A 184 -4.44 -6.08 6.00
N TRP A 185 -5.60 -6.30 6.60
CA TRP A 185 -5.98 -7.62 7.12
C TRP A 185 -6.18 -8.65 6.01
N GLU A 186 -6.80 -8.26 4.90
CA GLU A 186 -6.96 -9.17 3.74
C GLU A 186 -5.61 -9.64 3.18
N LEU A 187 -4.61 -8.75 3.13
CA LEU A 187 -3.26 -9.08 2.73
C LEU A 187 -2.61 -10.08 3.68
N VAL A 188 -2.69 -9.84 5.00
CA VAL A 188 -2.13 -10.73 6.03
C VAL A 188 -2.80 -12.11 5.94
N ASP A 189 -4.13 -12.16 5.93
CA ASP A 189 -4.89 -13.41 5.85
C ASP A 189 -4.56 -14.21 4.59
N THR A 190 -4.46 -13.52 3.45
CA THR A 190 -4.13 -14.16 2.19
C THR A 190 -2.70 -14.69 2.21
N SER A 191 -1.75 -13.92 2.74
CA SER A 191 -0.36 -14.35 2.91
C SER A 191 -0.27 -15.62 3.76
N GLU A 192 -0.91 -15.65 4.93
CA GLU A 192 -0.93 -16.80 5.84
C GLU A 192 -1.63 -18.02 5.24
N LYS A 193 -2.76 -17.81 4.56
CA LYS A 193 -3.53 -18.88 3.91
C LYS A 193 -2.78 -19.50 2.73
N MET A 194 -2.19 -18.67 1.88
CA MET A 194 -1.54 -19.11 0.65
C MET A 194 -0.07 -19.47 0.85
N LYS A 195 0.50 -19.20 2.02
CA LYS A 195 1.93 -19.35 2.32
C LYS A 195 2.79 -18.58 1.32
N ARG A 196 2.45 -17.33 1.07
CA ARG A 196 3.16 -16.42 0.17
C ARG A 196 3.45 -15.08 0.86
N HIS A 197 4.58 -14.47 0.51
CA HIS A 197 4.99 -13.16 0.99
C HIS A 197 4.53 -12.06 0.05
#